data_357525fb835652ec96c8eba77109a52a
#
_entry.id   357525fb835652ec96c8eba77109a52a
#
_cell.length_a   1.000
_cell.length_b   1.000
_cell.length_c   1.000
_cell.angle_alpha   90.00
_cell.angle_beta   90.00
_cell.angle_gamma   90.00
#
_symmetry.space_group_name_H-M   'P 1'
#
loop_
_entity.id
_entity.type
_entity.pdbx_description
1 polymer ?
#
loop_
_entity_poly.entity_id
_entity_poly.type
_entity_poly.pdbx_seq_one_letter_code
_entity_poly.pdbx_strand_id
1 'polypeptide(L)'
;NCDWSSDVCSSDLVSVFDIAAAPSDNPNDYTDCPETELAGQQAAGDCYLLPNLQGLIPSITDQRQKNPENAPANASYLLIRAVRGEKVLAYYVYLGGNNTSDFNVRANVHYRLNILILGDKEVDTRISSYTLRVRDDFDDYNYGGYCLLDGTRYLYINVDSPDGTAPTRGRLEVLSGDLSCFTFNYGDKGVVHDFDLYDSTGENAYEMEYYTPVYTADNSLLSYRITLTDALGFTLSYDFTHRMANAAIIHTDGGGSVRVEGALHVETKSEGSGVRTVALCMENCTLTAVPDAGYTFDGWYDGPQEYGHLLSTEQIYEYVPLGPLRHIYAVFMPAEIQLDVLNTANCYIAPELLRDYSFDATVQGNGCATLNIAPQRLSGAYARLIWETGTQANSVISSLGYDGSRIRFRTGTQQGNALIGLFDTWGECVWSWHIWVTDYNPESSSQKYSSGDIFMDRNLGAVGT
;
A
#
# COMPACT_ATOMS: atom_id res chain seq x y z
N ASN A 1 38.04 8.69 11.82
CA ASN A 1 38.39 10.11 11.98
C ASN A 1 37.48 10.92 11.05
N CYS A 2 36.25 11.15 11.47
CA CYS A 2 35.42 12.16 10.83
C CYS A 2 35.88 13.50 11.41
N ASP A 3 36.54 14.26 10.59
CA ASP A 3 36.93 15.62 10.90
C ASP A 3 35.66 16.47 10.70
N TRP A 4 35.14 17.04 11.79
CA TRP A 4 33.97 17.91 11.73
C TRP A 4 34.19 19.12 10.82
N SER A 5 35.44 19.47 10.57
CA SER A 5 35.83 20.58 9.68
C SER A 5 35.67 20.21 8.19
N SER A 6 35.59 18.92 7.85
CA SER A 6 35.45 18.45 6.46
C SER A 6 34.12 17.80 6.11
N ASP A 7 33.36 17.37 7.13
CA ASP A 7 32.06 16.70 6.96
C ASP A 7 30.86 17.57 7.31
N VAL A 8 31.03 18.87 7.56
CA VAL A 8 29.93 19.80 7.61
C VAL A 8 29.41 19.92 6.19
N CYS A 9 28.57 18.95 5.81
CA CYS A 9 27.73 19.09 4.64
C CYS A 9 26.91 20.38 4.79
N SER A 10 26.55 20.99 3.70
CA SER A 10 25.72 22.20 3.64
C SER A 10 24.35 22.08 4.34
N SER A 11 24.06 20.94 4.98
CA SER A 11 22.89 20.64 5.79
C SER A 11 23.14 20.58 7.30
N ASP A 12 24.42 20.62 7.75
CA ASP A 12 24.73 20.58 9.17
C ASP A 12 24.78 22.00 9.71
N LEU A 13 23.66 22.46 10.24
CA LEU A 13 23.49 23.76 10.84
C LEU A 13 24.19 23.80 12.20
N VAL A 14 25.13 24.71 12.38
CA VAL A 14 25.69 25.07 13.68
C VAL A 14 25.17 26.45 14.02
N SER A 15 24.26 26.53 14.98
CA SER A 15 23.73 27.81 15.46
C SER A 15 24.38 28.19 16.78
N VAL A 16 24.81 29.43 16.90
CA VAL A 16 25.38 29.98 18.11
C VAL A 16 24.29 30.71 18.85
N PHE A 17 23.92 30.20 20.02
CA PHE A 17 22.89 30.79 20.87
C PHE A 17 23.46 31.31 22.18
N ASP A 18 22.85 32.32 22.61
CA ASP A 18 22.67 32.88 23.92
C ASP A 18 23.81 32.83 24.92
N ILE A 19 24.13 34.03 25.39
CA ILE A 19 24.94 34.22 26.56
C ILE A 19 23.99 34.54 27.71
N ALA A 20 23.71 33.54 28.56
CA ALA A 20 22.89 33.77 29.73
C ALA A 20 23.59 34.71 30.72
N ALA A 21 23.01 35.87 30.98
CA ALA A 21 23.31 36.68 32.14
C ALA A 21 22.77 35.99 33.42
N ALA A 22 23.13 36.50 34.58
CA ALA A 22 22.55 36.05 35.85
C ALA A 22 21.02 36.02 35.76
N PRO A 23 20.34 34.95 36.26
CA PRO A 23 18.89 34.93 36.29
C PRO A 23 18.38 36.20 36.98
N SER A 24 17.67 37.01 36.24
CA SER A 24 16.94 38.14 36.73
C SER A 24 15.47 37.94 36.37
N ASP A 25 14.58 38.33 37.25
CA ASP A 25 13.15 38.35 36.96
C ASP A 25 12.79 39.50 35.99
N ASN A 26 13.76 40.32 35.66
CA ASN A 26 13.59 41.43 34.72
C ASN A 26 14.11 41.05 33.31
N PRO A 27 13.24 40.88 32.32
CA PRO A 27 13.65 40.49 30.96
C PRO A 27 14.60 41.48 30.28
N ASN A 28 14.69 42.75 30.77
CA ASN A 28 15.61 43.75 30.23
C ASN A 28 17.06 43.55 30.72
N ASP A 29 17.32 42.67 31.66
CA ASP A 29 18.65 42.37 32.17
C ASP A 29 19.38 41.29 31.33
N TYR A 30 18.75 40.75 30.32
CA TYR A 30 19.34 39.79 29.40
C TYR A 30 19.77 40.43 28.10
N THR A 31 20.92 40.01 27.60
CA THR A 31 21.39 40.37 26.27
C THR A 31 21.31 39.12 25.41
N ASP A 32 20.35 39.09 24.50
CA ASP A 32 20.26 38.07 23.49
C ASP A 32 21.28 38.34 22.39
N CYS A 33 22.15 37.40 22.13
CA CYS A 33 22.96 37.43 20.94
C CYS A 33 22.12 36.89 19.76
N PRO A 34 22.21 37.51 18.59
CA PRO A 34 21.54 37.01 17.43
C PRO A 34 22.03 35.59 17.10
N GLU A 35 21.10 34.73 16.77
CA GLU A 35 21.40 33.42 16.24
C GLU A 35 22.20 33.56 14.94
N THR A 36 23.34 32.88 14.86
CA THR A 36 24.17 32.89 13.68
C THR A 36 24.44 31.48 13.21
N GLU A 37 24.01 31.19 12.00
CA GLU A 37 24.35 29.95 11.33
C GLU A 37 25.81 29.98 10.86
N LEU A 38 26.56 28.93 11.21
CA LEU A 38 27.97 28.80 10.83
C LEU A 38 28.12 27.66 9.80
N ALA A 39 28.65 28.00 8.63
CA ALA A 39 29.06 27.03 7.62
C ALA A 39 30.62 26.98 7.57
N GLY A 40 31.19 25.88 8.06
CA GLY A 40 32.65 25.69 8.09
C GLY A 40 33.36 26.54 9.16
N GLN A 41 34.62 26.87 8.92
CA GLN A 41 35.43 27.73 9.83
C GLN A 41 35.07 29.19 9.66
N GLN A 42 34.16 29.72 10.47
CA GLN A 42 33.77 31.14 10.45
C GLN A 42 33.82 31.73 11.84
N ALA A 43 34.03 33.06 11.92
CA ALA A 43 33.86 33.79 13.15
C ALA A 43 32.37 34.03 13.40
N ALA A 44 31.90 33.73 14.59
CA ALA A 44 30.50 33.93 14.96
C ALA A 44 30.10 35.39 15.14
N GLY A 45 31.02 36.30 15.02
CA GLY A 45 30.83 37.76 15.24
C GLY A 45 31.16 38.22 16.65
N ASP A 46 30.99 39.51 16.89
CA ASP A 46 31.23 40.13 18.19
C ASP A 46 29.92 40.22 18.98
N CYS A 47 29.96 39.83 20.25
CA CYS A 47 28.84 39.91 21.17
C CYS A 47 29.22 40.78 22.39
N TYR A 48 28.35 41.69 22.76
CA TYR A 48 28.56 42.55 23.90
C TYR A 48 27.80 42.04 25.12
N LEU A 49 28.52 41.83 26.21
CA LEU A 49 28.00 41.25 27.45
C LEU A 49 28.05 42.25 28.58
N LEU A 50 27.08 42.18 29.46
CA LEU A 50 27.14 42.84 30.76
C LEU A 50 28.17 42.16 31.68
N PRO A 51 28.80 42.89 32.60
CA PRO A 51 29.68 42.28 33.60
C PRO A 51 28.91 41.29 34.46
N ASN A 52 29.46 40.08 34.61
CA ASN A 52 28.92 39.04 35.45
C ASN A 52 30.03 38.37 36.26
N LEU A 53 30.12 38.67 37.53
CA LEU A 53 31.18 38.20 38.41
C LEU A 53 30.72 37.00 39.25
N GLN A 54 30.94 35.81 38.79
CA GLN A 54 30.50 34.57 39.43
C GLN A 54 31.58 33.86 40.26
N GLY A 55 32.77 34.47 40.32
CA GLY A 55 33.84 34.01 41.18
C GLY A 55 34.80 33.00 40.57
N LEU A 56 35.59 32.39 41.45
CA LEU A 56 36.56 31.35 41.13
C LEU A 56 36.21 30.06 41.81
N ILE A 57 36.33 28.96 41.12
CA ILE A 57 36.21 27.60 41.70
C ILE A 57 37.56 26.87 41.51
N PRO A 58 38.48 27.03 42.45
CA PRO A 58 39.88 26.54 42.30
C PRO A 58 40.03 25.03 42.14
N SER A 59 39.01 24.27 42.52
CA SER A 59 38.97 22.83 42.35
C SER A 59 38.82 22.37 40.88
N ILE A 60 38.35 23.28 40.04
CA ILE A 60 38.23 23.01 38.59
C ILE A 60 39.57 23.23 37.91
N THR A 61 40.30 22.16 37.65
CA THR A 61 41.63 22.18 37.02
C THR A 61 41.63 21.65 35.59
N ASP A 62 40.60 20.96 35.19
CA ASP A 62 40.40 20.45 33.82
C ASP A 62 39.26 21.26 33.16
N GLN A 63 39.49 21.70 31.93
CA GLN A 63 38.48 22.46 31.17
C GLN A 63 37.17 21.73 30.99
N ARG A 64 37.15 20.38 30.95
CA ARG A 64 35.95 19.56 30.86
C ARG A 64 35.06 19.66 32.10
N GLN A 65 35.66 19.97 33.25
CA GLN A 65 34.93 20.20 34.50
C GLN A 65 34.31 21.62 34.59
N LYS A 66 34.63 22.52 33.65
CA LYS A 66 33.94 23.80 33.49
C LYS A 66 32.65 23.58 32.68
N ASN A 67 31.71 22.89 33.29
CA ASN A 67 30.50 22.32 32.71
C ASN A 67 29.25 22.70 33.51
N PRO A 68 28.03 22.41 33.05
CA PRO A 68 26.80 22.77 33.72
C PRO A 68 26.68 22.26 35.18
N GLU A 69 27.28 21.11 35.49
CA GLU A 69 27.23 20.53 36.85
C GLU A 69 28.07 21.30 37.86
N ASN A 70 29.19 21.85 37.44
CA ASN A 70 30.16 22.48 38.32
C ASN A 70 30.14 24.02 38.25
N ALA A 71 29.48 24.59 37.25
CA ALA A 71 29.41 26.05 37.08
C ALA A 71 28.45 26.66 38.11
N PRO A 72 28.74 27.90 38.56
CA PRO A 72 27.76 28.69 39.30
C PRO A 72 26.45 28.78 38.47
N ALA A 73 25.32 28.77 39.14
CA ALA A 73 24.00 28.77 38.46
C ALA A 73 23.79 29.93 37.49
N ASN A 74 24.44 31.06 37.78
CA ASN A 74 24.28 32.27 36.99
C ASN A 74 25.52 32.59 36.14
N ALA A 75 26.41 31.61 35.91
CA ALA A 75 27.60 31.82 35.10
C ALA A 75 27.23 32.03 33.62
N SER A 76 27.84 33.02 32.99
CA SER A 76 27.65 33.27 31.57
C SER A 76 28.30 32.19 30.73
N TYR A 77 27.60 31.73 29.72
CA TYR A 77 28.10 30.73 28.79
C TYR A 77 27.67 31.03 27.36
N LEU A 78 28.38 30.46 26.41
CA LEU A 78 28.01 30.38 25.01
C LEU A 78 27.43 28.95 24.79
N LEU A 79 26.24 28.87 24.24
CA LEU A 79 25.64 27.62 23.83
C LEU A 79 25.79 27.45 22.33
N ILE A 80 26.45 26.35 21.92
CA ILE A 80 26.59 26.00 20.52
C ILE A 80 25.69 24.83 20.25
N ARG A 81 24.83 24.95 19.24
CA ARG A 81 23.94 23.86 18.79
C ARG A 81 24.50 23.27 17.52
N ALA A 82 24.43 21.94 17.40
CA ALA A 82 24.81 21.23 16.20
C ALA A 82 23.84 20.08 15.91
N VAL A 83 23.50 19.90 14.64
CA VAL A 83 22.64 18.82 14.18
C VAL A 83 23.45 17.96 13.21
N ARG A 84 23.42 16.65 13.43
CA ARG A 84 24.04 15.67 12.53
C ARG A 84 23.09 14.47 12.35
N GLY A 85 22.40 14.41 11.20
CA GLY A 85 21.35 13.43 10.99
C GLY A 85 20.27 13.56 12.05
N GLU A 86 20.05 12.50 12.80
CA GLU A 86 19.04 12.44 13.88
C GLU A 86 19.59 12.96 15.23
N LYS A 87 20.91 13.21 15.33
CA LYS A 87 21.55 13.62 16.59
C LYS A 87 21.62 15.12 16.72
N VAL A 88 21.16 15.62 17.86
CA VAL A 88 21.23 17.03 18.24
C VAL A 88 22.17 17.18 19.43
N LEU A 89 23.05 18.16 19.36
CA LEU A 89 24.11 18.40 20.35
C LEU A 89 24.01 19.80 20.87
N ALA A 90 24.31 19.98 22.16
CA ALA A 90 24.48 21.28 22.82
C ALA A 90 25.82 21.28 23.52
N TYR A 91 26.67 22.25 23.15
CA TYR A 91 27.99 22.49 23.76
C TYR A 91 27.94 23.71 24.62
N TYR A 92 28.28 23.57 25.90
CA TYR A 92 28.36 24.65 26.84
C TYR A 92 29.80 25.18 26.97
N VAL A 93 30.03 26.40 26.64
CA VAL A 93 31.31 27.06 26.75
C VAL A 93 31.21 28.20 27.76
N TYR A 94 31.51 27.92 29.03
CA TYR A 94 31.45 28.91 30.10
C TYR A 94 32.54 29.95 29.96
N LEU A 95 32.14 31.22 30.08
CA LEU A 95 33.02 32.38 29.96
C LEU A 95 33.78 32.65 31.27
N GLY A 96 34.85 33.43 31.17
CA GLY A 96 35.66 33.81 32.32
C GLY A 96 37.09 34.13 31.93
N GLY A 97 37.93 34.45 32.91
CA GLY A 97 39.33 34.80 32.70
C GLY A 97 40.27 33.66 32.31
N ASN A 98 39.78 32.40 32.42
CA ASN A 98 40.47 31.21 31.96
C ASN A 98 39.44 30.12 31.55
N ASN A 99 39.93 29.03 31.00
CA ASN A 99 39.09 27.90 30.54
C ASN A 99 38.84 26.85 31.63
N THR A 100 39.17 27.10 32.89
CA THR A 100 38.97 26.14 34.00
C THR A 100 38.17 26.80 35.14
N SER A 101 38.83 27.50 36.06
CA SER A 101 38.31 27.88 37.37
C SER A 101 37.61 29.25 37.44
N ASP A 102 37.82 30.13 36.47
CA ASP A 102 37.29 31.52 36.50
C ASP A 102 35.98 31.63 35.71
N PHE A 103 34.92 32.07 36.42
CA PHE A 103 33.59 32.33 35.83
C PHE A 103 33.25 33.83 35.83
N ASN A 104 34.25 34.72 35.93
CA ASN A 104 34.02 36.14 35.96
C ASN A 104 34.05 36.75 34.55
N VAL A 105 32.94 37.27 34.08
CA VAL A 105 32.89 38.19 32.93
C VAL A 105 33.04 39.61 33.43
N ARG A 106 34.12 40.28 33.03
CA ARG A 106 34.52 41.60 33.54
C ARG A 106 34.20 42.67 32.52
N ALA A 107 33.84 43.87 33.03
CA ALA A 107 33.66 45.04 32.19
C ALA A 107 34.94 45.43 31.45
N ASN A 108 34.80 45.94 30.24
CA ASN A 108 35.88 46.43 29.39
C ASN A 108 36.95 45.35 29.06
N VAL A 109 36.59 44.08 29.07
CA VAL A 109 37.48 42.99 28.71
C VAL A 109 36.98 42.36 27.40
N HIS A 110 37.88 42.17 26.47
CA HIS A 110 37.61 41.43 25.23
C HIS A 110 38.00 39.99 25.41
N TYR A 111 36.99 39.08 25.38
CA TYR A 111 37.17 37.62 25.44
C TYR A 111 37.26 37.10 24.01
N ARG A 112 38.34 36.40 23.69
CA ARG A 112 38.51 35.69 22.43
C ARG A 112 38.39 34.19 22.69
N LEU A 113 37.34 33.56 22.14
CA LEU A 113 37.10 32.14 22.23
C LEU A 113 37.59 31.45 20.94
N ASN A 114 38.46 30.47 21.08
CA ASN A 114 38.79 29.56 19.99
C ASN A 114 38.19 28.20 20.34
N ILE A 115 37.14 27.82 19.63
CA ILE A 115 36.41 26.60 19.89
C ILE A 115 36.70 25.66 18.75
N LEU A 116 37.21 24.47 19.10
CA LEU A 116 37.43 23.40 18.16
C LEU A 116 36.54 22.20 18.54
N ILE A 117 35.58 21.88 17.69
CA ILE A 117 34.68 20.74 17.84
C ILE A 117 35.33 19.57 17.11
N LEU A 118 35.73 18.53 17.85
CA LEU A 118 36.47 17.38 17.30
C LEU A 118 35.54 16.18 16.90
N GLY A 119 34.31 16.18 17.37
CA GLY A 119 33.34 15.15 17.05
C GLY A 119 32.29 14.93 18.13
N ASP A 120 31.34 14.08 17.84
CA ASP A 120 30.20 13.74 18.72
C ASP A 120 30.47 12.50 19.60
N LYS A 121 31.62 11.89 19.47
CA LYS A 121 32.01 10.68 20.21
C LYS A 121 32.94 10.95 21.40
N GLU A 122 33.40 12.17 21.55
CA GLU A 122 34.21 12.56 22.68
C GLU A 122 33.34 12.58 23.95
N VAL A 123 33.82 11.90 24.99
CA VAL A 123 33.18 11.97 26.32
C VAL A 123 33.57 13.29 26.95
N ASP A 124 32.76 14.31 26.73
CA ASP A 124 32.96 15.66 27.28
C ASP A 124 31.70 16.05 28.05
N THR A 125 31.86 16.32 29.33
CA THR A 125 30.76 16.70 30.26
C THR A 125 30.18 18.08 29.97
N ARG A 126 30.74 18.83 29.00
CA ARG A 126 30.18 20.10 28.49
C ARG A 126 29.18 19.89 27.38
N ILE A 127 28.97 18.61 26.94
CA ILE A 127 28.09 18.27 25.85
C ILE A 127 26.85 17.57 26.41
N SER A 128 25.71 18.06 26.07
CA SER A 128 24.46 17.32 26.14
C SER A 128 23.99 16.92 24.74
N SER A 129 23.30 15.80 24.62
CA SER A 129 22.81 15.34 23.32
C SER A 129 21.58 14.50 23.45
N TYR A 130 20.75 14.56 22.42
CA TYR A 130 19.63 13.66 22.21
C TYR A 130 19.57 13.22 20.75
N THR A 131 18.89 12.11 20.47
CA THR A 131 18.52 11.72 19.12
C THR A 131 17.03 11.96 18.91
N LEU A 132 16.69 12.43 17.72
CA LEU A 132 15.33 12.75 17.34
C LEU A 132 15.08 12.27 15.92
N ARG A 133 14.09 11.38 15.77
CA ARG A 133 13.65 10.89 14.47
C ARG A 133 12.17 11.16 14.31
N VAL A 134 11.85 11.91 13.27
CA VAL A 134 10.46 12.25 12.92
C VAL A 134 10.13 11.61 11.59
N ARG A 135 9.08 10.82 11.54
CA ARG A 135 8.55 10.19 10.32
C ARG A 135 7.04 10.07 10.40
N ASP A 136 6.41 9.93 9.29
CA ASP A 136 5.03 9.42 9.20
C ASP A 136 5.00 8.09 8.43
N ASP A 137 3.83 7.49 8.32
CA ASP A 137 3.61 6.24 7.58
C ASP A 137 2.75 6.43 6.32
N PHE A 138 2.55 7.66 5.85
CA PHE A 138 1.87 7.90 4.57
C PHE A 138 2.61 7.23 3.41
N ASP A 139 3.94 7.31 3.40
CA ASP A 139 4.77 6.75 2.33
C ASP A 139 4.84 5.22 2.34
N ASP A 140 4.50 4.55 3.43
CA ASP A 140 4.40 3.09 3.50
C ASP A 140 3.29 2.55 2.56
N TYR A 141 2.36 3.41 2.16
CA TYR A 141 1.25 3.11 1.25
C TYR A 141 1.35 3.87 -0.08
N ASN A 142 2.57 4.15 -0.52
CA ASN A 142 2.83 4.90 -1.75
C ASN A 142 2.85 3.97 -2.98
N TYR A 143 2.06 4.33 -3.98
CA TYR A 143 1.98 3.69 -5.28
C TYR A 143 2.23 4.72 -6.37
N GLY A 144 3.38 4.64 -7.04
CA GLY A 144 3.70 5.55 -8.14
C GLY A 144 3.71 7.04 -7.78
N GLY A 145 4.05 7.39 -6.54
CA GLY A 145 4.07 8.77 -6.05
C GLY A 145 2.77 9.29 -5.45
N TYR A 146 1.79 8.40 -5.25
CA TYR A 146 0.50 8.71 -4.61
C TYR A 146 0.25 7.78 -3.43
N CYS A 147 -0.23 8.34 -2.33
CA CYS A 147 -0.61 7.57 -1.15
C CYS A 147 -2.02 7.01 -1.30
N LEU A 148 -2.14 5.72 -1.04
CA LEU A 148 -3.41 5.04 -0.93
C LEU A 148 -3.88 5.10 0.52
N LEU A 149 -5.01 5.77 0.79
CA LEU A 149 -5.58 5.85 2.14
C LEU A 149 -6.77 4.91 2.27
N ASP A 150 -6.58 3.88 3.07
CA ASP A 150 -7.60 2.92 3.49
C ASP A 150 -7.85 2.93 5.01
N GLY A 151 -7.30 3.92 5.72
CA GLY A 151 -7.41 4.04 7.17
C GLY A 151 -6.60 5.18 7.76
N THR A 152 -6.46 5.14 9.07
CA THR A 152 -5.68 6.09 9.87
C THR A 152 -4.19 5.98 9.57
N ARG A 153 -3.49 7.11 9.61
CA ARG A 153 -2.04 7.23 9.50
C ARG A 153 -1.48 7.80 10.80
N TYR A 154 -0.18 7.62 10.98
CA TYR A 154 0.48 8.04 12.22
C TYR A 154 1.70 8.90 11.94
N LEU A 155 1.86 9.94 12.74
CA LEU A 155 3.12 10.66 12.92
C LEU A 155 3.88 10.01 14.07
N TYR A 156 5.11 9.60 13.82
CA TYR A 156 6.00 9.00 14.80
C TYR A 156 7.15 9.94 15.12
N ILE A 157 7.35 10.17 16.42
CA ILE A 157 8.47 10.97 16.95
C ILE A 157 9.22 10.11 17.95
N ASN A 158 10.35 9.57 17.53
CA ASN A 158 11.23 8.79 18.40
C ASN A 158 12.27 9.69 19.03
N VAL A 159 12.36 9.66 20.34
CA VAL A 159 13.27 10.44 21.16
C VAL A 159 14.16 9.52 21.98
N ASP A 160 15.44 9.86 22.06
CA ASP A 160 16.37 9.28 23.04
C ASP A 160 17.16 10.42 23.67
N SER A 161 16.80 10.78 24.90
CA SER A 161 17.34 11.92 25.64
C SER A 161 17.78 11.51 27.04
N PRO A 162 19.02 11.01 27.18
CA PRO A 162 19.55 10.58 28.48
C PRO A 162 19.57 11.68 29.55
N ASP A 163 19.66 12.94 29.12
CA ASP A 163 19.80 14.12 29.99
C ASP A 163 18.52 14.98 30.08
N GLY A 164 17.43 14.55 29.40
CA GLY A 164 16.14 15.25 29.44
C GLY A 164 16.12 16.60 28.72
N THR A 165 17.07 16.86 27.82
CA THR A 165 17.12 18.14 27.04
C THR A 165 16.32 18.11 25.76
N ALA A 166 15.79 16.96 25.35
CA ALA A 166 14.99 16.79 24.15
C ALA A 166 13.68 17.60 24.19
N PRO A 167 13.04 17.79 23.04
CA PRO A 167 11.73 18.41 22.96
C PRO A 167 10.68 17.67 23.81
N THR A 168 9.85 18.44 24.48
CA THR A 168 8.68 17.94 25.24
C THR A 168 7.37 18.38 24.61
N ARG A 169 7.44 19.28 23.60
CA ARG A 169 6.30 19.84 22.88
C ARG A 169 6.59 19.92 21.40
N GLY A 170 5.52 19.72 20.64
CA GLY A 170 5.52 19.87 19.20
C GLY A 170 4.35 20.72 18.72
N ARG A 171 4.51 21.20 17.50
CA ARG A 171 3.48 21.89 16.74
C ARG A 171 3.41 21.30 15.35
N LEU A 172 2.22 20.90 14.94
CA LEU A 172 1.91 20.56 13.55
C LEU A 172 1.19 21.73 12.91
N GLU A 173 1.65 22.17 11.75
CA GLU A 173 1.01 23.21 10.96
C GLU A 173 0.72 22.66 9.56
N VAL A 174 -0.54 22.69 9.14
CA VAL A 174 -0.95 22.31 7.79
C VAL A 174 -0.64 23.46 6.84
N LEU A 175 0.25 23.22 5.89
CA LEU A 175 0.72 24.22 4.92
C LEU A 175 -0.14 24.27 3.66
N SER A 176 -0.64 23.09 3.23
CA SER A 176 -1.59 22.97 2.11
C SER A 176 -2.44 21.71 2.27
N GLY A 177 -3.63 21.74 1.70
CA GLY A 177 -4.61 20.67 1.77
C GLY A 177 -6.00 21.20 2.10
N ASP A 178 -6.99 20.36 1.98
CA ASP A 178 -8.34 20.67 2.43
C ASP A 178 -8.47 20.41 3.93
N LEU A 179 -8.49 21.49 4.71
CA LEU A 179 -8.58 21.43 6.16
C LEU A 179 -9.84 20.76 6.69
N SER A 180 -10.90 20.70 5.88
CA SER A 180 -12.11 19.96 6.27
C SER A 180 -11.91 18.45 6.28
N CYS A 181 -10.88 17.98 5.58
CA CYS A 181 -10.51 16.58 5.42
C CYS A 181 -9.44 16.12 6.42
N PHE A 182 -8.70 17.06 7.03
CA PHE A 182 -7.59 16.74 7.92
C PHE A 182 -8.04 16.71 9.38
N THR A 183 -7.60 15.68 10.10
CA THR A 183 -7.69 15.61 11.56
C THR A 183 -6.37 15.15 12.16
N PHE A 184 -6.08 15.62 13.37
CA PHE A 184 -4.90 15.26 14.12
C PHE A 184 -5.29 14.85 15.54
N ASN A 185 -4.59 13.87 16.09
CA ASN A 185 -4.67 13.44 17.49
C ASN A 185 -6.11 13.25 18.00
N TYR A 186 -6.79 12.21 17.47
CA TYR A 186 -8.18 11.86 17.82
C TYR A 186 -9.26 12.84 17.35
N GLY A 187 -9.06 13.40 16.17
CA GLY A 187 -10.11 14.14 15.48
C GLY A 187 -10.09 15.64 15.68
N ASP A 188 -9.04 16.22 16.24
CA ASP A 188 -8.85 17.66 16.29
C ASP A 188 -8.71 18.22 14.87
N LYS A 189 -9.51 19.25 14.57
CA LYS A 189 -9.52 19.95 13.28
C LYS A 189 -8.89 21.32 13.40
N GLY A 190 -8.14 21.71 12.38
CA GLY A 190 -7.53 23.05 12.32
C GLY A 190 -6.28 23.09 11.47
N VAL A 191 -5.72 24.31 11.35
CA VAL A 191 -4.46 24.56 10.64
C VAL A 191 -3.27 24.24 11.52
N VAL A 192 -3.40 24.49 12.83
CA VAL A 192 -2.32 24.38 13.81
C VAL A 192 -2.76 23.52 14.97
N HIS A 193 -1.92 22.55 15.32
CA HIS A 193 -2.11 21.65 16.45
C HIS A 193 -0.87 21.66 17.32
N ASP A 194 -1.00 22.13 18.55
CA ASP A 194 0.05 22.01 19.57
C ASP A 194 -0.15 20.70 20.33
N PHE A 195 0.93 19.98 20.59
CA PHE A 195 0.87 18.67 21.27
C PHE A 195 2.07 18.48 22.20
N ASP A 196 1.88 17.67 23.23
CA ASP A 196 2.95 17.28 24.16
C ASP A 196 3.52 15.92 23.74
N LEU A 197 4.84 15.74 23.86
CA LEU A 197 5.48 14.43 23.78
C LEU A 197 5.31 13.73 25.14
N TYR A 198 4.71 12.54 25.13
CA TYR A 198 4.40 11.79 26.34
C TYR A 198 5.55 10.85 26.77
N ASP A 199 6.48 10.56 25.88
CA ASP A 199 7.68 9.78 26.18
C ASP A 199 8.94 10.52 25.70
N SER A 200 9.81 10.90 26.64
CA SER A 200 11.06 11.60 26.37
C SER A 200 12.22 10.67 25.95
N THR A 201 12.01 9.33 26.03
CA THR A 201 13.03 8.32 25.73
C THR A 201 12.51 7.19 24.85
N GLY A 202 11.39 7.39 24.18
CA GLY A 202 10.73 6.37 23.41
C GLY A 202 10.00 6.90 22.18
N GLU A 203 9.06 6.11 21.69
CA GLU A 203 8.23 6.45 20.54
C GLU A 203 6.95 7.15 20.96
N ASN A 204 6.72 8.31 20.37
CA ASN A 204 5.46 9.03 20.46
C ASN A 204 4.72 8.89 19.14
N ALA A 205 3.50 8.38 19.13
CA ALA A 205 2.67 8.19 17.94
C ALA A 205 1.40 9.02 18.03
N TYR A 206 1.14 9.81 17.00
CA TYR A 206 -0.04 10.67 16.90
C TYR A 206 -0.85 10.29 15.69
N GLU A 207 -2.14 10.09 15.88
CA GLU A 207 -3.07 9.74 14.84
C GLU A 207 -3.29 10.91 13.88
N MET A 208 -3.30 10.60 12.58
CA MET A 208 -3.60 11.55 11.51
C MET A 208 -4.60 10.93 10.55
N GLU A 209 -5.58 11.70 10.13
CA GLU A 209 -6.46 11.32 9.04
C GLU A 209 -6.52 12.45 8.03
N TYR A 210 -6.47 12.08 6.75
CA TYR A 210 -6.77 12.97 5.64
C TYR A 210 -7.81 12.29 4.76
N TYR A 211 -9.08 12.52 5.08
CA TYR A 211 -10.19 11.82 4.46
C TYR A 211 -11.14 12.78 3.75
N THR A 212 -11.40 12.46 2.49
CA THR A 212 -12.46 13.08 1.67
C THR A 212 -13.24 11.98 0.97
N PRO A 213 -14.53 12.19 0.65
CA PRO A 213 -15.29 11.22 -0.14
C PRO A 213 -14.67 10.90 -1.49
N VAL A 214 -14.05 11.89 -2.15
CA VAL A 214 -13.35 11.72 -3.43
C VAL A 214 -12.18 12.70 -3.50
N TYR A 215 -10.98 12.21 -3.81
CA TYR A 215 -9.84 13.06 -4.10
C TYR A 215 -9.93 13.63 -5.50
N THR A 216 -9.64 14.92 -5.61
CA THR A 216 -9.56 15.70 -6.85
C THR A 216 -8.22 16.42 -6.92
N ALA A 217 -7.92 17.08 -8.02
CA ALA A 217 -6.70 17.88 -8.14
C ALA A 217 -6.56 18.94 -7.05
N ASP A 218 -7.69 19.48 -6.58
CA ASP A 218 -7.71 20.58 -5.60
C ASP A 218 -7.48 20.11 -4.15
N ASN A 219 -7.87 18.86 -3.81
CA ASN A 219 -7.79 18.35 -2.44
C ASN A 219 -6.87 17.13 -2.28
N SER A 220 -6.15 16.74 -3.32
CA SER A 220 -5.26 15.56 -3.27
C SER A 220 -3.93 15.81 -2.59
N LEU A 221 -3.49 17.07 -2.48
CA LEU A 221 -2.20 17.42 -1.89
C LEU A 221 -2.36 17.73 -0.41
N LEU A 222 -1.59 17.07 0.43
CA LEU A 222 -1.42 17.39 1.85
C LEU A 222 0.03 17.76 2.10
N SER A 223 0.29 18.96 2.64
CA SER A 223 1.60 19.32 3.16
C SER A 223 1.46 19.88 4.55
N TYR A 224 2.36 19.47 5.44
CA TYR A 224 2.39 19.96 6.81
C TYR A 224 3.82 20.03 7.33
N ARG A 225 4.01 20.85 8.34
CA ARG A 225 5.28 21.05 9.05
C ARG A 225 5.13 20.61 10.49
N ILE A 226 6.10 19.86 10.97
CA ILE A 226 6.27 19.55 12.39
C ILE A 226 7.40 20.42 12.92
N THR A 227 7.14 21.20 13.95
CA THR A 227 8.15 21.98 14.66
C THR A 227 8.26 21.47 16.08
N LEU A 228 9.48 21.11 16.48
CA LEU A 228 9.81 20.62 17.82
C LEU A 228 10.78 21.58 18.47
N THR A 229 10.50 21.98 19.71
CA THR A 229 11.35 22.91 20.48
C THR A 229 11.89 22.19 21.69
N ASP A 230 13.21 22.17 21.84
CA ASP A 230 13.86 21.53 22.98
C ASP A 230 13.86 22.40 24.25
N ALA A 231 14.32 21.80 25.36
CA ALA A 231 14.36 22.50 26.66
C ALA A 231 15.24 23.73 26.67
N LEU A 232 16.12 23.88 25.69
CA LEU A 232 17.06 25.04 25.56
C LEU A 232 16.56 26.05 24.51
N GLY A 233 15.33 25.90 23.99
CA GLY A 233 14.71 26.81 23.04
C GLY A 233 15.10 26.57 21.57
N PHE A 234 15.89 25.56 21.28
CA PHE A 234 16.26 25.23 19.91
C PHE A 234 15.11 24.55 19.19
N THR A 235 14.80 24.99 17.97
CA THR A 235 13.70 24.49 17.16
C THR A 235 14.22 23.69 15.97
N LEU A 236 13.57 22.54 15.72
CA LEU A 236 13.78 21.70 14.55
C LEU A 236 12.46 21.60 13.78
N SER A 237 12.53 21.73 12.47
CA SER A 237 11.36 21.65 11.60
C SER A 237 11.51 20.54 10.58
N TYR A 238 10.42 19.79 10.34
CA TYR A 238 10.32 18.70 9.41
C TYR A 238 9.11 18.93 8.50
N ASP A 239 9.34 18.99 7.21
CA ASP A 239 8.29 19.21 6.22
C ASP A 239 7.92 17.88 5.54
N PHE A 240 6.63 17.61 5.47
CA PHE A 240 6.05 16.46 4.82
C PHE A 240 5.12 16.89 3.70
N THR A 241 5.12 16.15 2.62
CA THR A 241 4.24 16.41 1.47
C THR A 241 3.82 15.10 0.84
N HIS A 242 2.51 14.86 0.82
CA HIS A 242 1.91 13.64 0.28
C HIS A 242 0.85 13.98 -0.76
N ARG A 243 0.76 13.14 -1.78
CA ARG A 243 -0.31 13.21 -2.78
C ARG A 243 -1.22 12.02 -2.60
N MET A 244 -2.51 12.27 -2.49
CA MET A 244 -3.53 11.26 -2.36
C MET A 244 -4.17 10.96 -3.72
N ALA A 245 -4.67 9.75 -3.90
CA ALA A 245 -5.48 9.40 -5.07
C ALA A 245 -6.60 8.45 -4.67
N ASN A 246 -7.66 8.45 -5.47
CA ASN A 246 -8.67 7.42 -5.37
C ASN A 246 -8.13 6.11 -5.94
N ALA A 247 -8.54 4.99 -5.39
CA ALA A 247 -8.07 3.69 -5.82
C ALA A 247 -9.22 2.74 -6.17
N ALA A 248 -9.11 2.09 -7.31
CA ALA A 248 -9.82 0.86 -7.63
C ALA A 248 -8.90 -0.33 -7.35
N ILE A 249 -9.29 -1.20 -6.43
CA ILE A 249 -8.64 -2.48 -6.18
C ILE A 249 -9.42 -3.54 -6.94
N ILE A 250 -8.86 -4.00 -8.05
CA ILE A 250 -9.52 -4.93 -8.94
C ILE A 250 -9.00 -6.34 -8.66
N HIS A 251 -9.92 -7.25 -8.36
CA HIS A 251 -9.66 -8.66 -8.08
C HIS A 251 -10.10 -9.53 -9.24
N THR A 252 -9.28 -10.53 -9.59
CA THR A 252 -9.64 -11.60 -10.52
C THR A 252 -9.25 -12.94 -9.91
N ASP A 253 -10.12 -13.94 -10.00
CA ASP A 253 -9.85 -15.30 -9.48
C ASP A 253 -9.26 -16.25 -10.54
N GLY A 254 -8.79 -15.69 -11.66
CA GLY A 254 -8.30 -16.42 -12.83
C GLY A 254 -9.31 -16.43 -13.98
N GLY A 255 -8.94 -17.08 -15.09
CA GLY A 255 -9.78 -17.14 -16.30
C GLY A 255 -9.77 -15.85 -17.15
N GLY A 256 -9.00 -14.86 -16.77
CA GLY A 256 -8.86 -13.63 -17.51
C GLY A 256 -8.02 -12.58 -16.77
N SER A 257 -7.88 -11.43 -17.40
CA SER A 257 -7.16 -10.28 -16.88
C SER A 257 -7.95 -8.99 -17.07
N VAL A 258 -7.51 -7.92 -16.42
CA VAL A 258 -8.11 -6.59 -16.54
C VAL A 258 -7.08 -5.61 -17.07
N ARG A 259 -7.45 -4.88 -18.13
CA ARG A 259 -6.70 -3.72 -18.61
C ARG A 259 -7.33 -2.46 -18.03
N VAL A 260 -6.49 -1.52 -17.61
CA VAL A 260 -6.92 -0.22 -17.06
C VAL A 260 -6.37 0.89 -17.94
N GLU A 261 -7.23 1.82 -18.34
CA GLU A 261 -6.88 3.01 -19.11
C GLU A 261 -7.38 4.27 -18.38
N GLY A 262 -6.62 5.37 -18.48
CA GLY A 262 -6.95 6.63 -17.80
C GLY A 262 -6.51 6.73 -16.34
N ALA A 263 -5.88 5.70 -15.77
CA ALA A 263 -5.33 5.73 -14.42
C ALA A 263 -3.98 6.48 -14.36
N LEU A 264 -3.70 7.11 -13.22
CA LEU A 264 -2.41 7.75 -12.92
C LEU A 264 -1.29 6.74 -12.75
N HIS A 265 -1.63 5.61 -12.12
CA HIS A 265 -0.71 4.51 -11.87
C HIS A 265 -1.47 3.19 -11.82
N VAL A 266 -0.87 2.14 -12.33
CA VAL A 266 -1.43 0.77 -12.27
C VAL A 266 -0.35 -0.19 -11.82
N GLU A 267 -0.62 -0.94 -10.77
CA GLU A 267 0.26 -2.00 -10.28
C GLU A 267 -0.52 -3.31 -10.15
N THR A 268 0.05 -4.40 -10.68
CA THR A 268 -0.59 -5.71 -10.66
C THR A 268 0.29 -6.70 -9.91
N LYS A 269 -0.30 -7.44 -8.97
CA LYS A 269 0.36 -8.48 -8.18
C LYS A 269 -0.44 -9.77 -8.21
N SER A 270 0.25 -10.91 -8.28
CA SER A 270 -0.38 -12.21 -8.11
C SER A 270 -0.76 -12.42 -6.64
N GLU A 271 -1.98 -12.90 -6.39
CA GLU A 271 -2.51 -13.12 -5.05
C GLU A 271 -3.24 -14.48 -5.02
N GLY A 272 -2.53 -15.51 -4.53
CA GLY A 272 -3.04 -16.88 -4.58
C GLY A 272 -3.22 -17.41 -6.00
N SER A 273 -4.46 -17.85 -6.34
CA SER A 273 -4.84 -18.27 -7.69
C SER A 273 -5.27 -17.11 -8.58
N GLY A 274 -5.44 -15.92 -8.02
CA GLY A 274 -5.94 -14.74 -8.69
C GLY A 274 -4.90 -13.65 -8.87
N VAL A 275 -5.38 -12.49 -9.28
CA VAL A 275 -4.58 -11.29 -9.50
C VAL A 275 -5.28 -10.09 -8.87
N ARG A 276 -4.50 -9.28 -8.17
CA ARG A 276 -4.92 -8.00 -7.64
C ARG A 276 -4.28 -6.87 -8.43
N THR A 277 -5.10 -6.00 -9.01
CA THR A 277 -4.64 -4.80 -9.71
C THR A 277 -5.08 -3.56 -8.95
N VAL A 278 -4.13 -2.72 -8.57
CA VAL A 278 -4.36 -1.41 -7.95
C VAL A 278 -4.29 -0.37 -9.07
N ALA A 279 -5.38 0.34 -9.28
CA ALA A 279 -5.45 1.45 -10.22
C ALA A 279 -5.73 2.75 -9.46
N LEU A 280 -4.82 3.71 -9.54
CA LEU A 280 -4.98 5.04 -8.94
C LEU A 280 -5.56 6.00 -9.93
N CYS A 281 -6.66 6.64 -9.58
CA CYS A 281 -7.44 7.50 -10.46
C CYS A 281 -7.80 8.82 -9.77
N MET A 282 -7.67 9.93 -10.49
CA MET A 282 -8.27 11.22 -10.09
C MET A 282 -9.59 11.47 -10.80
N GLU A 283 -9.71 10.96 -12.01
CA GLU A 283 -10.89 11.04 -12.86
C GLU A 283 -11.39 9.62 -13.16
N ASN A 284 -12.37 9.51 -14.02
CA ASN A 284 -12.91 8.24 -14.47
C ASN A 284 -11.81 7.40 -15.16
N CYS A 285 -11.81 6.10 -14.91
CA CYS A 285 -10.94 5.13 -15.54
C CYS A 285 -11.76 4.11 -16.31
N THR A 286 -11.26 3.65 -17.45
CA THR A 286 -11.86 2.56 -18.20
C THR A 286 -11.23 1.23 -17.81
N LEU A 287 -12.05 0.30 -17.34
CA LEU A 287 -11.67 -1.07 -17.03
C LEU A 287 -12.16 -1.97 -18.15
N THR A 288 -11.25 -2.75 -18.75
CA THR A 288 -11.59 -3.70 -19.82
C THR A 288 -11.26 -5.13 -19.34
N ALA A 289 -12.28 -5.96 -19.25
CA ALA A 289 -12.13 -7.39 -18.97
C ALA A 289 -11.65 -8.13 -20.21
N VAL A 290 -10.59 -8.92 -20.06
CA VAL A 290 -9.96 -9.70 -21.14
C VAL A 290 -9.99 -11.18 -20.75
N PRO A 291 -11.01 -11.96 -21.19
CA PRO A 291 -11.08 -13.39 -20.90
C PRO A 291 -9.92 -14.15 -21.53
N ASP A 292 -9.40 -15.13 -20.81
CA ASP A 292 -8.45 -16.10 -21.33
C ASP A 292 -9.14 -17.08 -22.30
N ALA A 293 -8.34 -17.81 -23.09
CA ALA A 293 -8.86 -18.84 -23.98
C ALA A 293 -9.66 -19.88 -23.18
N GLY A 294 -10.90 -20.13 -23.60
CA GLY A 294 -11.82 -21.06 -22.93
C GLY A 294 -12.59 -20.46 -21.75
N TYR A 295 -12.54 -19.14 -21.56
CA TYR A 295 -13.34 -18.42 -20.57
C TYR A 295 -14.21 -17.36 -21.25
N THR A 296 -15.26 -16.94 -20.53
CA THR A 296 -16.12 -15.81 -20.85
C THR A 296 -16.17 -14.87 -19.66
N PHE A 297 -16.35 -13.58 -19.92
CA PHE A 297 -16.57 -12.64 -18.86
C PHE A 297 -18.02 -12.72 -18.38
N ASP A 298 -18.20 -12.89 -17.06
CA ASP A 298 -19.51 -12.96 -16.42
C ASP A 298 -20.00 -11.57 -16.00
N GLY A 299 -19.12 -10.78 -15.36
CA GLY A 299 -19.48 -9.42 -14.94
C GLY A 299 -18.49 -8.78 -13.97
N TRP A 300 -18.75 -7.49 -13.71
CA TRP A 300 -18.12 -6.69 -12.68
C TRP A 300 -18.99 -6.68 -11.44
N TYR A 301 -18.39 -6.89 -10.26
CA TYR A 301 -19.09 -6.95 -8.98
C TYR A 301 -18.42 -6.04 -7.95
N ASP A 302 -19.18 -5.56 -6.94
CA ASP A 302 -18.70 -4.75 -5.82
C ASP A 302 -18.17 -5.58 -4.63
N GLY A 303 -18.16 -6.88 -4.76
CA GLY A 303 -17.67 -7.86 -3.80
C GLY A 303 -17.41 -9.21 -4.47
N PRO A 304 -16.92 -10.22 -3.73
CA PRO A 304 -16.83 -11.59 -4.22
C PRO A 304 -18.17 -12.08 -4.78
N GLN A 305 -18.14 -12.88 -5.86
CA GLN A 305 -19.34 -13.30 -6.60
C GLN A 305 -20.45 -13.90 -5.72
N GLU A 306 -20.08 -14.55 -4.62
CA GLU A 306 -21.05 -15.20 -3.73
C GLU A 306 -22.03 -14.23 -3.02
N TYR A 307 -21.60 -12.97 -2.79
CA TYR A 307 -22.38 -11.97 -2.07
C TYR A 307 -22.21 -10.54 -2.60
N GLY A 308 -21.43 -10.33 -3.66
CA GLY A 308 -21.28 -9.06 -4.34
C GLY A 308 -22.47 -8.73 -5.22
N HIS A 309 -22.77 -7.44 -5.38
CA HIS A 309 -23.80 -6.99 -6.32
C HIS A 309 -23.18 -6.79 -7.70
N LEU A 310 -23.91 -7.22 -8.73
CA LEU A 310 -23.50 -7.01 -10.12
C LEU A 310 -23.51 -5.52 -10.45
N LEU A 311 -22.38 -5.01 -10.93
CA LEU A 311 -22.22 -3.63 -11.41
C LEU A 311 -22.49 -3.50 -12.90
N SER A 312 -21.94 -4.44 -13.72
CA SER A 312 -22.10 -4.47 -15.17
C SER A 312 -21.76 -5.84 -15.74
N THR A 313 -22.44 -6.24 -16.84
CA THR A 313 -22.10 -7.43 -17.65
C THR A 313 -21.27 -7.07 -18.90
N GLU A 314 -21.10 -5.78 -19.18
CA GLU A 314 -20.29 -5.33 -20.31
C GLU A 314 -18.80 -5.52 -20.01
N GLN A 315 -18.03 -5.99 -20.99
CA GLN A 315 -16.58 -6.17 -20.84
C GLN A 315 -15.84 -4.86 -20.55
N ILE A 316 -16.38 -3.75 -21.05
CA ILE A 316 -15.85 -2.41 -20.81
C ILE A 316 -16.71 -1.75 -19.76
N TYR A 317 -16.07 -1.35 -18.66
CA TYR A 317 -16.72 -0.69 -17.52
C TYR A 317 -16.04 0.63 -17.22
N GLU A 318 -16.81 1.72 -17.23
CA GLU A 318 -16.32 3.02 -16.83
C GLU A 318 -16.40 3.14 -15.31
N TYR A 319 -15.26 3.07 -14.67
CA TYR A 319 -15.12 3.26 -13.23
C TYR A 319 -15.13 4.75 -12.89
N VAL A 320 -16.06 5.14 -12.07
CA VAL A 320 -16.17 6.48 -11.48
C VAL A 320 -15.73 6.39 -10.02
N PRO A 321 -14.70 7.15 -9.58
CA PRO A 321 -14.33 7.21 -8.18
C PRO A 321 -15.48 7.74 -7.32
N LEU A 322 -15.98 6.92 -6.41
CA LEU A 322 -17.04 7.26 -5.46
C LEU A 322 -16.56 7.21 -4.00
N GLY A 323 -15.24 7.13 -3.82
CA GLY A 323 -14.57 7.05 -2.53
C GLY A 323 -13.08 6.88 -2.71
N PRO A 324 -12.29 7.07 -1.64
CA PRO A 324 -10.82 6.95 -1.70
C PRO A 324 -10.36 5.55 -2.10
N LEU A 325 -11.14 4.53 -1.76
CA LEU A 325 -10.84 3.14 -2.08
C LEU A 325 -12.12 2.38 -2.42
N ARG A 326 -12.10 1.61 -3.52
CA ARG A 326 -13.15 0.65 -3.85
C ARG A 326 -12.59 -0.66 -4.33
N HIS A 327 -13.18 -1.75 -3.88
CA HIS A 327 -12.92 -3.09 -4.39
C HIS A 327 -13.88 -3.40 -5.54
N ILE A 328 -13.34 -3.97 -6.62
CA ILE A 328 -14.08 -4.40 -7.80
C ILE A 328 -13.63 -5.82 -8.15
N TYR A 329 -14.56 -6.68 -8.49
CA TYR A 329 -14.29 -8.06 -8.84
C TYR A 329 -14.67 -8.28 -10.30
N ALA A 330 -13.68 -8.66 -11.12
CA ALA A 330 -13.89 -9.09 -12.49
C ALA A 330 -14.00 -10.62 -12.49
N VAL A 331 -15.19 -11.12 -12.78
CA VAL A 331 -15.50 -12.55 -12.73
C VAL A 331 -15.46 -13.15 -14.13
N PHE A 332 -14.70 -14.24 -14.27
CA PHE A 332 -14.58 -15.00 -15.52
C PHE A 332 -15.06 -16.43 -15.27
N MET A 333 -15.93 -16.89 -16.16
CA MET A 333 -16.48 -18.24 -16.09
C MET A 333 -15.94 -19.09 -17.23
N PRO A 334 -15.70 -20.37 -17.03
CA PRO A 334 -15.35 -21.26 -18.12
C PRO A 334 -16.40 -21.22 -19.24
N ALA A 335 -15.98 -20.96 -20.47
CA ALA A 335 -16.87 -20.90 -21.61
C ALA A 335 -17.54 -22.27 -21.85
N GLU A 336 -18.80 -22.27 -22.25
CA GLU A 336 -19.52 -23.50 -22.69
C GLU A 336 -18.78 -24.14 -23.86
N ILE A 337 -18.59 -25.47 -23.81
CA ILE A 337 -17.99 -26.24 -24.89
C ILE A 337 -19.09 -26.76 -25.79
N GLN A 338 -19.05 -26.37 -27.07
CA GLN A 338 -19.94 -26.92 -28.07
C GLN A 338 -19.39 -28.25 -28.62
N LEU A 339 -20.15 -29.31 -28.46
CA LEU A 339 -19.73 -30.67 -28.84
C LEU A 339 -19.94 -30.99 -30.33
N ASP A 340 -20.71 -30.17 -31.02
CA ASP A 340 -21.12 -30.34 -32.43
C ASP A 340 -20.42 -29.36 -33.40
N VAL A 341 -19.30 -28.77 -32.99
CA VAL A 341 -18.54 -27.78 -33.83
C VAL A 341 -18.14 -28.35 -35.17
N LEU A 342 -17.75 -29.62 -35.19
CA LEU A 342 -17.35 -30.30 -36.44
C LEU A 342 -18.54 -30.92 -37.15
N ASN A 343 -19.37 -31.70 -36.43
CA ASN A 343 -20.54 -32.38 -36.93
C ASN A 343 -21.51 -32.74 -35.81
N THR A 344 -22.80 -32.88 -36.13
CA THR A 344 -23.76 -33.46 -35.20
C THR A 344 -23.55 -34.96 -35.07
N ALA A 345 -23.74 -35.49 -33.85
CA ALA A 345 -23.57 -36.90 -33.52
C ALA A 345 -24.70 -37.38 -32.59
N ASN A 346 -24.85 -38.71 -32.46
CA ASN A 346 -25.75 -39.30 -31.48
C ASN A 346 -25.04 -39.71 -30.18
N CYS A 347 -23.72 -39.59 -30.17
CA CYS A 347 -22.87 -39.79 -29.01
C CYS A 347 -21.81 -38.73 -28.97
N TYR A 348 -21.66 -38.09 -27.84
CA TYR A 348 -20.66 -37.05 -27.59
C TYR A 348 -19.77 -37.45 -26.42
N ILE A 349 -18.48 -37.13 -26.51
CA ILE A 349 -17.52 -37.24 -25.43
C ILE A 349 -17.44 -35.86 -24.74
N ALA A 350 -17.66 -35.85 -23.44
CA ALA A 350 -17.45 -34.67 -22.57
C ALA A 350 -16.23 -34.92 -21.67
N PRO A 351 -15.03 -34.38 -22.02
CA PRO A 351 -13.79 -34.80 -21.39
C PRO A 351 -13.54 -34.21 -20.00
N GLU A 352 -14.20 -33.14 -19.64
CA GLU A 352 -13.96 -32.43 -18.37
C GLU A 352 -15.16 -32.63 -17.43
N LEU A 353 -14.84 -32.74 -16.12
CA LEU A 353 -15.83 -32.73 -15.04
C LEU A 353 -16.15 -31.27 -14.65
N LEU A 354 -17.35 -31.07 -14.09
CA LEU A 354 -17.82 -29.74 -13.63
C LEU A 354 -17.77 -28.68 -14.73
N ARG A 355 -18.03 -29.07 -15.97
CA ARG A 355 -17.92 -28.23 -17.17
C ARG A 355 -19.24 -28.15 -17.91
N ASP A 356 -19.52 -26.98 -18.51
CA ASP A 356 -20.72 -26.73 -19.30
C ASP A 356 -20.47 -27.10 -20.75
N TYR A 357 -21.44 -27.87 -21.32
CA TYR A 357 -21.43 -28.35 -22.68
C TYR A 357 -22.76 -28.10 -23.35
N SER A 358 -22.73 -27.97 -24.67
CA SER A 358 -23.95 -27.93 -25.47
C SER A 358 -23.80 -28.66 -26.80
N PHE A 359 -24.94 -29.03 -27.40
CA PHE A 359 -25.02 -29.55 -28.75
C PHE A 359 -26.36 -29.20 -29.39
N ASP A 360 -26.38 -29.18 -30.75
CA ASP A 360 -27.61 -28.96 -31.55
C ASP A 360 -28.56 -30.13 -31.37
N ALA A 361 -29.76 -29.84 -30.88
CA ALA A 361 -30.84 -30.80 -30.68
C ALA A 361 -31.98 -30.67 -31.72
N THR A 362 -31.75 -29.90 -32.77
CA THR A 362 -32.75 -29.74 -33.88
C THR A 362 -32.65 -30.80 -34.95
N VAL A 363 -31.62 -31.65 -34.86
CA VAL A 363 -31.39 -32.74 -35.84
C VAL A 363 -30.92 -34.00 -35.16
N GLN A 364 -31.22 -35.16 -35.74
CA GLN A 364 -30.56 -36.41 -35.39
C GLN A 364 -29.09 -36.35 -35.86
N GLY A 365 -28.17 -36.82 -35.05
CA GLY A 365 -26.74 -36.69 -35.30
C GLY A 365 -26.14 -37.72 -36.24
N ASN A 366 -26.84 -38.25 -37.19
CA ASN A 366 -26.36 -39.32 -38.05
C ASN A 366 -26.37 -38.98 -39.56
N GLY A 367 -26.39 -37.68 -39.89
CA GLY A 367 -26.26 -37.26 -41.27
C GLY A 367 -24.86 -37.57 -41.81
N CYS A 368 -24.79 -38.01 -43.07
CA CYS A 368 -23.55 -38.29 -43.75
C CYS A 368 -23.63 -37.82 -45.22
N ALA A 369 -22.94 -36.71 -45.53
CA ALA A 369 -22.98 -36.10 -46.84
C ALA A 369 -22.39 -37.04 -47.93
N THR A 370 -21.35 -37.80 -47.61
CA THR A 370 -20.70 -38.74 -48.55
C THR A 370 -21.59 -39.93 -48.90
N LEU A 371 -22.51 -40.27 -48.00
CA LEU A 371 -23.50 -41.33 -48.22
C LEU A 371 -24.87 -40.78 -48.60
N ASN A 372 -25.00 -39.51 -48.86
CA ASN A 372 -26.23 -38.80 -49.15
C ASN A 372 -27.36 -39.04 -48.12
N ILE A 373 -26.95 -39.14 -46.85
CA ILE A 373 -27.86 -39.26 -45.70
C ILE A 373 -28.05 -37.89 -45.09
N ALA A 374 -29.23 -37.33 -45.22
CA ALA A 374 -29.61 -36.09 -44.59
C ALA A 374 -30.01 -36.35 -43.11
N PRO A 375 -29.56 -35.55 -42.14
CA PRO A 375 -30.00 -35.64 -40.77
C PRO A 375 -31.51 -35.34 -40.69
N GLN A 376 -32.27 -36.12 -39.92
CA GLN A 376 -33.68 -35.84 -39.69
C GLN A 376 -33.82 -34.66 -38.75
N ARG A 377 -34.77 -33.77 -39.07
CA ARG A 377 -35.10 -32.63 -38.21
C ARG A 377 -35.93 -33.12 -37.03
N LEU A 378 -35.62 -32.52 -35.86
CA LEU A 378 -36.31 -32.79 -34.60
C LEU A 378 -36.98 -31.50 -34.12
N SER A 379 -38.08 -31.68 -33.39
CA SER A 379 -38.76 -30.62 -32.66
C SER A 379 -39.25 -31.20 -31.34
N GLY A 380 -38.82 -30.55 -30.24
CA GLY A 380 -39.22 -30.98 -28.91
C GLY A 380 -39.58 -29.76 -28.04
N ALA A 381 -40.03 -30.01 -26.84
CA ALA A 381 -40.47 -29.01 -25.89
C ALA A 381 -39.49 -28.87 -24.72
N TYR A 382 -38.86 -29.93 -24.29
CA TYR A 382 -37.90 -29.95 -23.16
C TYR A 382 -36.92 -31.11 -23.25
N ALA A 383 -35.77 -30.97 -22.59
CA ALA A 383 -34.81 -32.07 -22.41
C ALA A 383 -34.92 -32.66 -21.00
N ARG A 384 -34.63 -33.93 -20.88
CA ARG A 384 -34.60 -34.67 -19.61
C ARG A 384 -33.51 -35.74 -19.63
N LEU A 385 -32.82 -35.88 -18.48
CA LEU A 385 -31.94 -37.01 -18.24
C LEU A 385 -32.77 -38.32 -18.12
N ILE A 386 -32.53 -39.27 -18.99
CA ILE A 386 -33.24 -40.54 -18.98
C ILE A 386 -32.60 -41.50 -17.97
N TRP A 387 -31.28 -41.60 -18.00
CA TRP A 387 -30.49 -42.35 -17.02
C TRP A 387 -29.03 -41.86 -17.02
N GLU A 388 -28.31 -42.22 -15.97
CA GLU A 388 -26.87 -42.07 -15.84
C GLU A 388 -26.26 -43.22 -15.04
N THR A 389 -24.96 -43.51 -15.23
CA THR A 389 -24.24 -44.59 -14.54
C THR A 389 -23.67 -44.19 -13.20
N GLY A 390 -23.81 -42.94 -12.78
CA GLY A 390 -23.27 -42.42 -11.53
C GLY A 390 -23.82 -43.13 -10.29
N THR A 391 -23.05 -43.13 -9.22
CA THR A 391 -23.42 -43.78 -7.95
C THR A 391 -24.50 -42.99 -7.18
N GLN A 392 -24.66 -41.73 -7.52
CA GLN A 392 -25.68 -40.82 -6.97
C GLN A 392 -26.34 -40.07 -8.10
N ALA A 393 -27.60 -39.68 -7.93
CA ALA A 393 -28.31 -38.86 -8.89
C ALA A 393 -27.56 -37.54 -9.17
N ASN A 394 -27.50 -37.16 -10.44
CA ASN A 394 -26.81 -35.98 -10.95
C ASN A 394 -25.28 -35.97 -10.74
N SER A 395 -24.65 -37.13 -10.54
CA SER A 395 -23.19 -37.22 -10.37
C SER A 395 -22.42 -37.24 -11.69
N VAL A 396 -23.05 -37.63 -12.80
CA VAL A 396 -22.48 -37.59 -14.17
C VAL A 396 -22.95 -36.31 -14.89
N ILE A 397 -24.26 -36.01 -14.83
CA ILE A 397 -24.86 -34.78 -15.37
C ILE A 397 -25.50 -34.02 -14.22
N SER A 398 -24.90 -32.91 -13.82
CA SER A 398 -25.34 -32.12 -12.66
C SER A 398 -26.46 -31.12 -12.97
N SER A 399 -26.54 -30.63 -14.21
CA SER A 399 -27.63 -29.77 -14.67
C SER A 399 -27.93 -30.02 -16.15
N LEU A 400 -29.17 -29.72 -16.57
CA LEU A 400 -29.63 -29.91 -17.92
C LEU A 400 -30.70 -28.88 -18.28
N GLY A 401 -30.59 -28.31 -19.48
CA GLY A 401 -31.53 -27.33 -20.03
C GLY A 401 -31.72 -27.50 -21.54
N TYR A 402 -32.82 -26.96 -22.08
CA TYR A 402 -33.11 -26.88 -23.51
C TYR A 402 -33.67 -25.50 -23.84
N ASP A 403 -33.09 -24.81 -24.83
CA ASP A 403 -33.46 -23.46 -25.22
C ASP A 403 -34.36 -23.38 -26.46
N GLY A 404 -34.83 -24.50 -26.94
CA GLY A 404 -35.64 -24.61 -28.19
C GLY A 404 -34.80 -25.00 -29.41
N SER A 405 -33.49 -25.01 -29.31
CA SER A 405 -32.55 -25.40 -30.36
C SER A 405 -31.40 -26.28 -29.87
N ARG A 406 -30.82 -25.92 -28.75
CA ARG A 406 -29.67 -26.60 -28.16
C ARG A 406 -30.02 -27.24 -26.81
N ILE A 407 -29.45 -28.39 -26.56
CA ILE A 407 -29.38 -28.96 -25.22
C ILE A 407 -28.08 -28.48 -24.59
N ARG A 408 -28.22 -27.89 -23.39
CA ARG A 408 -27.12 -27.49 -22.52
C ARG A 408 -27.07 -28.36 -21.28
N PHE A 409 -25.90 -28.80 -20.90
CA PHE A 409 -25.74 -29.60 -19.70
C PHE A 409 -24.41 -29.32 -19.03
N ARG A 410 -24.37 -29.51 -17.71
CA ARG A 410 -23.14 -29.48 -16.94
C ARG A 410 -22.80 -30.89 -16.50
N THR A 411 -21.54 -31.31 -16.70
CA THR A 411 -21.02 -32.54 -16.14
C THR A 411 -20.96 -32.46 -14.61
N GLY A 412 -21.11 -33.61 -13.96
CA GLY A 412 -20.99 -33.73 -12.51
C GLY A 412 -19.57 -33.99 -12.04
N THR A 413 -19.47 -34.63 -10.89
CA THR A 413 -18.20 -34.94 -10.21
C THR A 413 -17.64 -36.33 -10.59
N GLN A 414 -18.35 -37.11 -11.38
CA GLN A 414 -17.95 -38.48 -11.74
C GLN A 414 -17.95 -38.69 -13.27
N GLN A 415 -16.94 -39.41 -13.75
CA GLN A 415 -16.97 -39.98 -15.11
C GLN A 415 -18.06 -41.04 -15.21
N GLY A 416 -18.63 -41.15 -16.38
CA GLY A 416 -19.70 -42.11 -16.59
C GLY A 416 -20.42 -41.90 -17.91
N ASN A 417 -21.53 -42.56 -18.03
CA ASN A 417 -22.42 -42.48 -19.20
C ASN A 417 -23.75 -41.87 -18.78
N ALA A 418 -24.31 -41.07 -19.67
CA ALA A 418 -25.64 -40.50 -19.50
C ALA A 418 -26.42 -40.56 -20.81
N LEU A 419 -27.72 -40.73 -20.73
CA LEU A 419 -28.63 -40.62 -21.86
C LEU A 419 -29.54 -39.42 -21.65
N ILE A 420 -29.41 -38.41 -22.51
CA ILE A 420 -30.24 -37.21 -22.52
C ILE A 420 -31.28 -37.36 -23.64
N GLY A 421 -32.57 -37.16 -23.31
CA GLY A 421 -33.67 -37.22 -24.27
C GLY A 421 -34.30 -35.84 -24.49
N LEU A 422 -34.69 -35.57 -25.75
CA LEU A 422 -35.58 -34.50 -26.13
C LEU A 422 -37.03 -35.06 -26.16
N PHE A 423 -37.93 -34.38 -25.49
CA PHE A 423 -39.31 -34.78 -25.34
C PHE A 423 -40.25 -33.74 -25.96
N ASP A 424 -41.38 -34.21 -26.49
CA ASP A 424 -42.45 -33.36 -26.95
C ASP A 424 -43.34 -32.86 -25.79
N THR A 425 -44.41 -32.12 -26.11
CA THR A 425 -45.35 -31.57 -25.12
C THR A 425 -46.26 -32.65 -24.48
N TRP A 426 -46.32 -33.87 -25.05
CA TRP A 426 -47.06 -34.98 -24.48
C TRP A 426 -46.21 -35.92 -23.62
N GLY A 427 -44.89 -35.63 -23.59
CA GLY A 427 -43.95 -36.41 -22.79
C GLY A 427 -43.38 -37.64 -23.53
N GLU A 428 -43.59 -37.74 -24.84
CA GLU A 428 -42.99 -38.78 -25.68
C GLU A 428 -41.55 -38.39 -26.05
N CYS A 429 -40.64 -39.36 -25.98
CA CYS A 429 -39.23 -39.14 -26.34
C CYS A 429 -39.08 -39.06 -27.86
N VAL A 430 -38.75 -37.86 -28.35
CA VAL A 430 -38.53 -37.58 -29.78
C VAL A 430 -37.21 -38.17 -30.25
N TRP A 431 -36.15 -37.97 -29.47
CA TRP A 431 -34.81 -38.47 -29.73
C TRP A 431 -33.98 -38.49 -28.46
N SER A 432 -32.85 -39.24 -28.46
CA SER A 432 -31.92 -39.25 -27.34
C SER A 432 -30.46 -39.29 -27.82
N TRP A 433 -29.59 -38.71 -27.00
CA TRP A 433 -28.16 -38.66 -27.22
C TRP A 433 -27.44 -39.31 -26.04
N HIS A 434 -26.41 -40.11 -26.37
CA HIS A 434 -25.49 -40.67 -25.40
C HIS A 434 -24.39 -39.68 -25.12
N ILE A 435 -24.20 -39.35 -23.85
CA ILE A 435 -23.10 -38.49 -23.35
C ILE A 435 -22.14 -39.41 -22.60
N TRP A 436 -20.90 -39.40 -23.06
CA TRP A 436 -19.83 -40.17 -22.45
C TRP A 436 -18.89 -39.19 -21.75
N VAL A 437 -19.00 -39.04 -20.42
CA VAL A 437 -18.16 -38.21 -19.59
C VAL A 437 -16.90 -38.99 -19.26
N THR A 438 -15.82 -38.71 -19.94
CA THR A 438 -14.54 -39.42 -19.84
C THR A 438 -13.40 -38.60 -20.41
N ASP A 439 -12.21 -38.72 -19.85
CA ASP A 439 -10.96 -38.17 -20.38
C ASP A 439 -10.37 -38.94 -21.55
N TYR A 440 -11.08 -39.99 -22.01
CA TYR A 440 -10.68 -40.81 -23.15
C TYR A 440 -10.68 -40.00 -24.44
N ASN A 441 -9.53 -40.03 -25.15
CA ASN A 441 -9.40 -39.43 -26.49
C ASN A 441 -9.22 -40.55 -27.54
N PRO A 442 -10.25 -40.81 -28.35
CA PRO A 442 -10.20 -41.85 -29.39
C PRO A 442 -9.11 -41.63 -30.43
N GLU A 443 -8.77 -40.39 -30.75
CA GLU A 443 -7.75 -40.03 -31.77
C GLU A 443 -6.35 -40.44 -31.34
N SER A 444 -6.01 -40.27 -30.09
CA SER A 444 -4.69 -40.61 -29.53
C SER A 444 -4.58 -42.07 -29.09
N SER A 445 -5.69 -42.69 -28.73
CA SER A 445 -5.73 -44.04 -28.12
C SER A 445 -6.24 -45.13 -29.08
N SER A 446 -6.53 -44.80 -30.35
CA SER A 446 -7.01 -45.78 -31.33
C SER A 446 -5.90 -46.75 -31.81
N GLN A 447 -6.28 -47.98 -32.09
CA GLN A 447 -5.39 -48.98 -32.72
C GLN A 447 -5.49 -48.88 -34.23
N LYS A 448 -4.32 -48.71 -34.89
CA LYS A 448 -4.20 -48.64 -36.35
C LYS A 448 -3.64 -49.98 -36.85
N TYR A 449 -4.35 -50.63 -37.76
CA TYR A 449 -3.93 -51.87 -38.37
C TYR A 449 -3.25 -51.67 -39.72
N SER A 450 -2.49 -52.65 -40.16
CA SER A 450 -1.78 -52.62 -41.45
C SER A 450 -2.72 -52.57 -42.67
N SER A 451 -3.98 -52.96 -42.50
CA SER A 451 -5.06 -52.84 -43.50
C SER A 451 -5.50 -51.36 -43.70
N GLY A 452 -5.09 -50.45 -42.82
CA GLY A 452 -5.57 -49.07 -42.82
C GLY A 452 -6.76 -48.84 -41.89
N ASP A 453 -7.31 -49.92 -41.31
CA ASP A 453 -8.43 -49.81 -40.38
C ASP A 453 -7.98 -49.21 -39.04
N ILE A 454 -8.86 -48.42 -38.43
CA ILE A 454 -8.66 -47.78 -37.14
C ILE A 454 -9.78 -48.20 -36.22
N PHE A 455 -9.43 -48.79 -35.10
CA PHE A 455 -10.37 -49.21 -34.06
C PHE A 455 -10.09 -48.51 -32.74
N MET A 456 -11.15 -48.25 -32.01
CA MET A 456 -11.04 -47.82 -30.61
C MET A 456 -10.42 -48.95 -29.79
N ASP A 457 -9.61 -48.65 -28.80
CA ASP A 457 -8.98 -49.63 -27.89
C ASP A 457 -9.95 -50.12 -26.82
N ARG A 458 -11.16 -49.60 -26.77
CA ARG A 458 -12.22 -49.98 -25.83
C ARG A 458 -13.62 -49.87 -26.43
N ASN A 459 -14.59 -50.43 -25.76
CA ASN A 459 -15.99 -50.32 -26.15
C ASN A 459 -16.53 -48.92 -25.93
N LEU A 460 -17.45 -48.47 -26.80
CA LEU A 460 -18.13 -47.19 -26.64
C LEU A 460 -18.83 -47.14 -25.27
N GLY A 461 -18.54 -46.11 -24.50
CA GLY A 461 -19.10 -45.94 -23.16
C GLY A 461 -18.27 -46.58 -22.01
N ALA A 462 -17.17 -47.29 -22.30
CA ALA A 462 -16.32 -47.81 -21.25
C ALA A 462 -15.48 -46.71 -20.58
N VAL A 463 -15.63 -46.54 -19.28
CA VAL A 463 -14.88 -45.52 -18.47
C VAL A 463 -13.53 -46.05 -17.97
N GLY A 464 -13.16 -47.27 -18.30
CA GLY A 464 -11.86 -47.87 -18.01
C GLY A 464 -11.47 -48.88 -19.07
N THR A 465 -10.18 -49.32 -19.11
CA THR A 465 -9.67 -50.42 -19.98
C THR A 465 -9.98 -51.77 -19.41
#